data_bbff9b0c93606d242c3b9010b8ab1b8f
#
_entry.id   bbff9b0c93606d242c3b9010b8ab1b8f
#
_cell.length_a   1.000
_cell.length_b   1.000
_cell.length_c   1.000
_cell.angle_alpha   90.00
_cell.angle_beta   90.00
_cell.angle_gamma   90.00
#
_symmetry.space_group_name_H-M   'P 1'
#
loop_
_entity.id
_entity.type
_entity.pdbx_description
1 polymer ?
#
loop_
_entity_poly.entity_id
_entity_poly.type
_entity_poly.pdbx_seq_one_letter_code
_entity_poly.pdbx_strand_id
1 'polypeptide(L)'
;MGGSSFGTIFKITTWGESHGKGLGVVVDGCPAGLPLDENDIQKFLNRRKPGQSKFTTPRKEDDAVEILSGVFEGKTTGTPISLVVYNQNQKSKDYSEIASYYRPGHADYTFDQKYGFRDYRGGGRSSGRETIGRVAAGAIAVKILNQLGITFLTYTRSIGPISISSQNFDAAQINENPLYMPDADAAENAENYLNACIAEQNSSGGVVECIIQGVPVGLGDPVFEKLNANLAKAVMSIGAVKGFEIGDGFDVAKATGKNNNDAFRIGADGRPVKTTNHAGGILGGMSDGSDIILRAAIKPTPSIAAPQQTVNKDGEEIDVSIKGRHDPIIVPRAVVVVESMAAVTLVDALFTNMSARMDSLEMFYQH
;
A
#
# COMPACT_ATOMS: atom_id res chain seq x y z
N MET A 1 -2.45 -13.39 16.66
CA MET A 1 -3.43 -12.90 15.64
C MET A 1 -3.29 -13.77 14.38
N GLY A 2 -4.40 -14.02 13.69
CA GLY A 2 -4.36 -14.67 12.38
C GLY A 2 -3.72 -13.74 11.33
N GLY A 3 -3.03 -14.30 10.34
CA GLY A 3 -2.29 -13.56 9.32
C GLY A 3 -3.13 -12.70 8.35
N SER A 4 -4.46 -12.68 8.51
CA SER A 4 -5.38 -11.88 7.67
C SER A 4 -5.98 -10.67 8.38
N SER A 5 -5.56 -10.37 9.62
CA SER A 5 -6.02 -9.21 10.39
C SER A 5 -4.85 -8.28 10.70
N PHE A 6 -5.10 -6.96 10.66
CA PHE A 6 -4.14 -5.89 10.95
C PHE A 6 -4.83 -4.78 11.75
N GLY A 7 -4.09 -4.12 12.65
CA GLY A 7 -4.58 -3.09 13.57
C GLY A 7 -5.00 -3.65 14.92
N THR A 8 -5.17 -2.77 15.89
CA THR A 8 -5.50 -3.06 17.28
C THR A 8 -6.92 -2.57 17.62
N ILE A 9 -7.16 -1.27 17.51
CA ILE A 9 -8.46 -0.60 17.73
C ILE A 9 -9.15 -0.43 16.38
N PHE A 10 -8.52 0.29 15.44
CA PHE A 10 -8.98 0.33 14.06
C PHE A 10 -8.44 -0.90 13.33
N LYS A 11 -9.24 -1.95 13.31
CA LYS A 11 -8.82 -3.28 12.87
C LYS A 11 -9.46 -3.67 11.56
N ILE A 12 -8.63 -4.17 10.64
CA ILE A 12 -9.11 -4.73 9.37
C ILE A 12 -8.88 -6.23 9.31
N THR A 13 -9.82 -6.97 8.73
CA THR A 13 -9.67 -8.40 8.43
C THR A 13 -10.05 -8.63 6.98
N THR A 14 -9.07 -8.95 6.13
CA THR A 14 -9.28 -9.23 4.70
C THR A 14 -9.56 -10.72 4.46
N TRP A 15 -10.41 -11.03 3.50
CA TRP A 15 -10.81 -12.38 3.13
C TRP A 15 -11.03 -12.54 1.62
N GLY A 16 -11.19 -13.77 1.16
CA GLY A 16 -11.41 -14.10 -0.24
C GLY A 16 -10.14 -14.25 -1.07
N GLU A 17 -10.27 -14.82 -2.24
CA GLU A 17 -9.20 -15.16 -3.18
C GLU A 17 -9.48 -14.61 -4.58
N SER A 18 -8.41 -14.47 -5.38
CA SER A 18 -8.48 -13.90 -6.74
C SER A 18 -9.39 -14.68 -7.71
N HIS A 19 -9.61 -15.96 -7.48
CA HIS A 19 -10.48 -16.84 -8.27
C HIS A 19 -11.61 -17.45 -7.45
N GLY A 20 -11.85 -16.95 -6.22
CA GLY A 20 -13.06 -17.20 -5.45
C GLY A 20 -14.26 -16.40 -5.98
N LYS A 21 -15.41 -16.46 -5.29
CA LYS A 21 -16.60 -15.69 -5.66
C LYS A 21 -16.40 -14.19 -5.51
N GLY A 22 -15.59 -13.77 -4.52
CA GLY A 22 -15.30 -12.37 -4.22
C GLY A 22 -14.17 -12.24 -3.22
N LEU A 23 -13.79 -10.99 -2.98
CA LEU A 23 -12.87 -10.57 -1.93
C LEU A 23 -13.53 -9.48 -1.11
N GLY A 24 -13.12 -9.36 0.14
CA GLY A 24 -13.68 -8.32 0.98
C GLY A 24 -12.81 -8.00 2.18
N VAL A 25 -13.33 -7.10 2.98
CA VAL A 25 -12.74 -6.68 4.24
C VAL A 25 -13.83 -6.39 5.26
N VAL A 26 -13.56 -6.73 6.50
CA VAL A 26 -14.31 -6.23 7.65
C VAL A 26 -13.43 -5.19 8.33
N VAL A 27 -13.98 -3.99 8.53
CA VAL A 27 -13.36 -2.89 9.28
C VAL A 27 -14.09 -2.80 10.60
N ASP A 28 -13.38 -2.98 11.70
CA ASP A 28 -13.89 -2.85 13.06
C ASP A 28 -13.21 -1.66 13.76
N GLY A 29 -13.90 -1.02 14.72
CA GLY A 29 -13.40 0.14 15.43
C GLY A 29 -13.52 1.48 14.67
N CYS A 30 -14.28 1.54 13.58
CA CYS A 30 -14.61 2.80 12.93
C CYS A 30 -15.61 3.60 13.79
N PRO A 31 -15.35 4.88 14.13
CA PRO A 31 -16.27 5.71 14.89
C PRO A 31 -17.63 5.86 14.20
N ALA A 32 -18.69 5.97 14.99
CA ALA A 32 -20.03 6.29 14.46
C ALA A 32 -20.10 7.75 13.96
N GLY A 33 -20.97 7.99 12.96
CA GLY A 33 -21.26 9.33 12.47
C GLY A 33 -20.37 9.84 11.33
N LEU A 34 -19.38 9.05 10.87
CA LEU A 34 -18.60 9.37 9.68
C LEU A 34 -19.53 9.27 8.45
N PRO A 35 -19.72 10.33 7.63
CA PRO A 35 -20.41 10.20 6.35
C PRO A 35 -19.68 9.20 5.46
N LEU A 36 -20.36 8.19 4.93
CA LEU A 36 -19.74 7.13 4.12
C LEU A 36 -20.74 6.52 3.15
N ASP A 37 -20.33 6.43 1.88
CA ASP A 37 -21.01 5.68 0.83
C ASP A 37 -20.04 4.88 -0.03
N GLU A 38 -20.55 4.06 -0.95
CA GLU A 38 -19.75 3.26 -1.86
C GLU A 38 -18.85 4.12 -2.77
N ASN A 39 -19.27 5.35 -3.13
CA ASN A 39 -18.50 6.22 -4.00
C ASN A 39 -17.20 6.71 -3.34
N ASP A 40 -17.24 6.93 -2.02
CA ASP A 40 -16.02 7.29 -1.26
C ASP A 40 -14.95 6.22 -1.39
N ILE A 41 -15.34 4.96 -1.31
CA ILE A 41 -14.46 3.80 -1.40
C ILE A 41 -14.07 3.53 -2.86
N GLN A 42 -15.03 3.64 -3.77
CA GLN A 42 -14.83 3.34 -5.19
C GLN A 42 -13.78 4.25 -5.85
N LYS A 43 -13.67 5.51 -5.44
CA LYS A 43 -12.61 6.44 -5.90
C LYS A 43 -11.21 5.86 -5.66
N PHE A 44 -10.98 5.24 -4.51
CA PHE A 44 -9.70 4.58 -4.18
C PHE A 44 -9.52 3.28 -4.96
N LEU A 45 -10.54 2.46 -5.05
CA LEU A 45 -10.51 1.22 -5.83
C LEU A 45 -10.27 1.49 -7.32
N ASN A 46 -10.79 2.58 -7.86
CA ASN A 46 -10.52 3.01 -9.24
C ASN A 46 -9.04 3.29 -9.50
N ARG A 47 -8.28 3.82 -8.54
CA ARG A 47 -6.82 4.01 -8.63
C ARG A 47 -6.06 2.68 -8.59
N ARG A 48 -6.64 1.63 -7.98
CA ARG A 48 -6.04 0.30 -7.83
C ARG A 48 -6.35 -0.64 -8.99
N LYS A 49 -7.54 -0.55 -9.61
CA LYS A 49 -8.04 -1.54 -10.57
C LYS A 49 -7.10 -1.78 -11.75
N PRO A 50 -7.14 -2.95 -12.41
CA PRO A 50 -6.38 -3.21 -13.63
C PRO A 50 -6.96 -2.45 -14.82
N GLY A 51 -6.22 -2.40 -15.93
CA GLY A 51 -6.72 -1.86 -17.21
C GLY A 51 -6.76 -0.34 -17.30
N GLN A 52 -6.00 0.38 -16.46
CA GLN A 52 -5.96 1.86 -16.46
C GLN A 52 -5.04 2.45 -17.54
N SER A 53 -4.07 1.68 -18.04
CA SER A 53 -3.11 2.12 -19.04
C SER A 53 -2.58 0.95 -19.87
N LYS A 54 -1.84 1.26 -20.94
CA LYS A 54 -1.13 0.25 -21.76
C LYS A 54 -0.05 -0.52 -20.98
N PHE A 55 0.37 0.00 -19.82
CA PHE A 55 1.38 -0.61 -18.93
C PHE A 55 0.77 -1.50 -17.86
N THR A 56 -0.55 -1.66 -17.83
CA THR A 56 -1.25 -2.57 -16.94
C THR A 56 -1.88 -3.71 -17.73
N THR A 57 -2.18 -4.82 -17.05
CA THR A 57 -2.87 -5.95 -17.70
C THR A 57 -4.14 -5.47 -18.42
N PRO A 58 -4.44 -5.98 -19.62
CA PRO A 58 -5.66 -5.64 -20.37
C PRO A 58 -6.94 -6.20 -19.72
N ARG A 59 -6.84 -6.83 -18.57
CA ARG A 59 -7.98 -7.31 -17.78
C ARG A 59 -8.83 -6.14 -17.34
N LYS A 60 -10.12 -6.16 -17.64
CA LYS A 60 -11.08 -5.15 -17.17
C LYS A 60 -11.90 -5.74 -16.04
N GLU A 61 -11.85 -5.11 -14.89
CA GLU A 61 -12.66 -5.39 -13.69
C GLU A 61 -13.12 -4.05 -13.14
N ASP A 62 -14.39 -3.90 -12.88
CA ASP A 62 -14.92 -2.64 -12.33
C ASP A 62 -14.57 -2.50 -10.85
N ASP A 63 -14.28 -3.63 -10.18
CA ASP A 63 -14.04 -3.71 -8.73
C ASP A 63 -15.11 -2.95 -7.94
N ALA A 64 -16.39 -3.08 -8.39
CA ALA A 64 -17.52 -2.43 -7.75
C ALA A 64 -17.67 -2.95 -6.31
N VAL A 65 -17.62 -2.01 -5.36
CA VAL A 65 -17.72 -2.32 -3.94
C VAL A 65 -19.18 -2.23 -3.48
N GLU A 66 -19.58 -3.15 -2.60
CA GLU A 66 -20.85 -3.11 -1.88
C GLU A 66 -20.57 -3.02 -0.38
N ILE A 67 -21.30 -2.15 0.32
CA ILE A 67 -21.32 -2.04 1.78
C ILE A 67 -22.43 -2.95 2.31
N LEU A 68 -22.08 -3.99 3.06
CA LEU A 68 -23.04 -4.97 3.58
C LEU A 68 -23.52 -4.67 5.01
N SER A 69 -22.76 -3.89 5.78
CA SER A 69 -23.08 -3.54 7.17
C SER A 69 -22.32 -2.31 7.65
N GLY A 70 -22.70 -1.79 8.82
CA GLY A 70 -21.96 -0.74 9.52
C GLY A 70 -22.25 0.68 9.02
N VAL A 71 -23.17 0.86 8.08
CA VAL A 71 -23.63 2.16 7.57
C VAL A 71 -25.16 2.22 7.58
N PHE A 72 -25.69 3.33 8.06
CA PHE A 72 -27.13 3.62 8.07
C PHE A 72 -27.34 5.11 7.75
N GLU A 73 -28.26 5.40 6.85
CA GLU A 73 -28.58 6.77 6.37
C GLU A 73 -27.31 7.57 5.96
N GLY A 74 -26.37 6.89 5.27
CA GLY A 74 -25.13 7.50 4.77
C GLY A 74 -24.09 7.82 5.85
N LYS A 75 -24.21 7.23 7.05
CA LYS A 75 -23.24 7.42 8.16
C LYS A 75 -22.84 6.09 8.78
N THR A 76 -21.61 5.99 9.25
CA THR A 76 -21.15 4.84 10.02
C THR A 76 -21.90 4.72 11.35
N THR A 77 -22.11 3.49 11.81
CA THR A 77 -22.90 3.19 13.02
C THR A 77 -22.04 2.85 14.24
N GLY A 78 -20.70 2.76 14.09
CA GLY A 78 -19.80 2.28 15.13
C GLY A 78 -19.72 0.75 15.23
N THR A 79 -20.49 0.02 14.40
CA THR A 79 -20.43 -1.43 14.31
C THR A 79 -19.56 -1.87 13.13
N PRO A 80 -19.14 -3.17 13.02
CA PRO A 80 -18.27 -3.60 11.95
C PRO A 80 -18.81 -3.29 10.55
N ILE A 81 -17.99 -2.67 9.71
CA ILE A 81 -18.27 -2.36 8.31
C ILE A 81 -17.77 -3.53 7.46
N SER A 82 -18.67 -4.25 6.81
CA SER A 82 -18.33 -5.33 5.88
C SER A 82 -18.43 -4.83 4.44
N LEU A 83 -17.34 -5.00 3.69
CA LEU A 83 -17.22 -4.59 2.30
C LEU A 83 -16.92 -5.81 1.44
N VAL A 84 -17.55 -5.89 0.26
CA VAL A 84 -17.32 -6.97 -0.71
C VAL A 84 -17.14 -6.42 -2.13
N VAL A 85 -16.26 -7.07 -2.88
CA VAL A 85 -16.13 -6.92 -4.34
C VAL A 85 -16.22 -8.30 -4.98
N TYR A 86 -17.19 -8.51 -5.86
CA TYR A 86 -17.38 -9.78 -6.56
C TYR A 86 -16.44 -9.90 -7.76
N ASN A 87 -15.90 -11.10 -7.97
CA ASN A 87 -15.09 -11.43 -9.13
C ASN A 87 -15.99 -11.71 -10.33
N GLN A 88 -15.82 -10.99 -11.45
CA GLN A 88 -16.66 -11.12 -12.64
C GLN A 88 -15.99 -11.88 -13.78
N ASN A 89 -14.67 -11.79 -13.96
CA ASN A 89 -13.91 -12.26 -15.12
C ASN A 89 -12.87 -13.35 -14.80
N GLN A 90 -13.28 -14.39 -14.07
CA GLN A 90 -12.41 -15.52 -13.75
C GLN A 90 -12.28 -16.48 -14.95
N LYS A 91 -11.08 -16.60 -15.53
CA LYS A 91 -10.77 -17.61 -16.53
C LYS A 91 -9.87 -18.69 -15.92
N SER A 92 -10.46 -19.64 -15.21
CA SER A 92 -9.72 -20.74 -14.54
C SER A 92 -8.96 -21.66 -15.50
N LYS A 93 -9.35 -21.72 -16.78
CA LYS A 93 -8.70 -22.56 -17.80
C LYS A 93 -7.26 -22.11 -18.12
N ASP A 94 -6.92 -20.84 -17.88
CA ASP A 94 -5.59 -20.28 -18.20
C ASP A 94 -4.49 -20.75 -17.21
N TYR A 95 -4.84 -21.54 -16.18
CA TYR A 95 -3.93 -21.90 -15.08
C TYR A 95 -3.64 -23.39 -14.96
N SER A 96 -4.12 -24.24 -15.88
CA SER A 96 -3.96 -25.70 -15.79
C SER A 96 -2.48 -26.13 -15.87
N GLU A 97 -1.67 -25.49 -16.69
CA GLU A 97 -0.24 -25.77 -16.81
C GLU A 97 0.52 -25.38 -15.54
N ILE A 98 0.10 -24.32 -14.84
CA ILE A 98 0.74 -23.81 -13.61
C ILE A 98 0.57 -24.77 -12.43
N ALA A 99 -0.36 -25.72 -12.51
CA ALA A 99 -0.55 -26.73 -11.49
C ALA A 99 0.66 -27.66 -11.33
N SER A 100 1.42 -27.89 -12.41
CA SER A 100 2.49 -28.88 -12.47
C SER A 100 3.88 -28.38 -12.10
N TYR A 101 4.11 -27.06 -12.04
CA TYR A 101 5.42 -26.47 -11.75
C TYR A 101 5.34 -25.30 -10.77
N TYR A 102 6.49 -24.81 -10.29
CA TYR A 102 6.61 -23.67 -9.41
C TYR A 102 7.07 -22.43 -10.20
N ARG A 103 6.23 -21.42 -10.29
CA ARG A 103 6.58 -20.18 -11.00
C ARG A 103 7.70 -19.44 -10.28
N PRO A 104 8.79 -19.07 -10.97
CA PRO A 104 9.85 -18.26 -10.38
C PRO A 104 9.30 -16.97 -9.75
N GLY A 105 9.77 -16.61 -8.57
CA GLY A 105 9.39 -15.39 -7.87
C GLY A 105 7.96 -15.33 -7.32
N HIS A 106 7.15 -16.40 -7.46
CA HIS A 106 5.80 -16.54 -6.88
C HIS A 106 5.82 -17.39 -5.59
N ALA A 107 4.68 -17.42 -4.90
CA ALA A 107 4.53 -18.14 -3.64
C ALA A 107 4.12 -19.62 -3.82
N ASP A 108 4.17 -20.17 -5.03
CA ASP A 108 3.64 -21.50 -5.35
C ASP A 108 4.27 -22.59 -4.47
N TYR A 109 5.60 -22.64 -4.42
CA TYR A 109 6.34 -23.59 -3.61
C TYR A 109 6.06 -23.44 -2.11
N THR A 110 6.07 -22.20 -1.62
CA THR A 110 5.87 -21.92 -0.20
C THR A 110 4.45 -22.26 0.28
N PHE A 111 3.43 -22.10 -0.57
CA PHE A 111 2.06 -22.53 -0.25
C PHE A 111 1.95 -24.04 -0.17
N ASP A 112 2.50 -24.77 -1.16
CA ASP A 112 2.49 -26.23 -1.15
C ASP A 112 3.21 -26.78 0.10
N GLN A 113 4.38 -26.22 0.46
CA GLN A 113 5.12 -26.66 1.64
C GLN A 113 4.43 -26.32 2.96
N LYS A 114 3.80 -25.15 3.04
CA LYS A 114 3.18 -24.71 4.29
C LYS A 114 1.82 -25.35 4.56
N TYR A 115 0.99 -25.50 3.52
CA TYR A 115 -0.40 -25.93 3.65
C TYR A 115 -0.67 -27.34 3.11
N GLY A 116 0.34 -27.99 2.49
CA GLY A 116 0.24 -29.32 1.90
C GLY A 116 -0.42 -29.35 0.52
N PHE A 117 -1.10 -28.28 0.11
CA PHE A 117 -1.70 -28.08 -1.21
C PHE A 117 -1.95 -26.59 -1.45
N ARG A 118 -2.17 -26.21 -2.72
CA ARG A 118 -2.54 -24.85 -3.09
C ARG A 118 -3.68 -24.81 -4.09
N ASP A 119 -4.45 -23.74 -4.08
CA ASP A 119 -5.25 -23.36 -5.23
C ASP A 119 -4.31 -22.69 -6.26
N TYR A 120 -4.00 -23.42 -7.34
CA TYR A 120 -3.09 -22.96 -8.39
C TYR A 120 -3.71 -21.87 -9.28
N ARG A 121 -5.01 -21.62 -9.16
CA ARG A 121 -5.71 -20.60 -9.94
C ARG A 121 -5.33 -19.19 -9.46
N GLY A 122 -4.37 -18.55 -10.10
CA GLY A 122 -4.03 -17.14 -9.94
C GLY A 122 -3.31 -16.68 -8.68
N GLY A 123 -2.90 -17.54 -7.78
CA GLY A 123 -2.11 -17.19 -6.59
C GLY A 123 -2.91 -16.87 -5.32
N GLY A 124 -4.24 -17.07 -5.32
CA GLY A 124 -5.08 -17.02 -4.11
C GLY A 124 -4.91 -15.75 -3.28
N ARG A 125 -4.62 -15.93 -1.98
CA ARG A 125 -4.38 -14.83 -1.01
C ARG A 125 -3.08 -14.04 -1.26
N SER A 126 -2.11 -14.56 -2.02
CA SER A 126 -0.89 -13.83 -2.42
C SER A 126 -1.04 -13.06 -3.73
N SER A 127 -2.22 -13.07 -4.35
CA SER A 127 -2.52 -12.29 -5.54
C SER A 127 -2.60 -10.80 -5.22
N GLY A 128 -2.22 -9.93 -6.18
CA GLY A 128 -2.42 -8.48 -6.09
C GLY A 128 -3.89 -8.07 -5.93
N ARG A 129 -4.87 -8.93 -6.21
CA ARG A 129 -6.30 -8.66 -5.94
C ARG A 129 -6.62 -8.60 -4.44
N GLU A 130 -5.85 -9.23 -3.58
CA GLU A 130 -6.02 -9.14 -2.12
C GLU A 130 -6.00 -7.67 -1.64
N THR A 131 -5.26 -6.81 -2.33
CA THR A 131 -5.17 -5.38 -2.01
C THR A 131 -6.49 -4.62 -2.15
N ILE A 132 -7.53 -5.19 -2.77
CA ILE A 132 -8.89 -4.62 -2.80
C ILE A 132 -9.39 -4.35 -1.37
N GLY A 133 -9.28 -5.34 -0.49
CA GLY A 133 -9.70 -5.19 0.91
C GLY A 133 -8.90 -4.12 1.66
N ARG A 134 -7.59 -4.04 1.41
CA ARG A 134 -6.72 -3.01 2.01
C ARG A 134 -7.10 -1.61 1.55
N VAL A 135 -7.33 -1.43 0.26
CA VAL A 135 -7.68 -0.13 -0.33
C VAL A 135 -9.09 0.30 0.10
N ALA A 136 -10.04 -0.63 0.16
CA ALA A 136 -11.39 -0.33 0.64
C ALA A 136 -11.39 0.15 2.10
N ALA A 137 -10.65 -0.53 2.99
CA ALA A 137 -10.48 -0.10 4.37
C ALA A 137 -9.66 1.20 4.48
N GLY A 138 -8.64 1.37 3.64
CA GLY A 138 -7.81 2.57 3.56
C GLY A 138 -8.60 3.81 3.17
N ALA A 139 -9.58 3.69 2.29
CA ALA A 139 -10.46 4.79 1.92
C ALA A 139 -11.23 5.34 3.14
N ILE A 140 -11.73 4.45 4.00
CA ILE A 140 -12.37 4.84 5.27
C ILE A 140 -11.36 5.52 6.19
N ALA A 141 -10.16 4.95 6.33
CA ALA A 141 -9.10 5.53 7.17
C ALA A 141 -8.68 6.93 6.68
N VAL A 142 -8.45 7.12 5.37
CA VAL A 142 -8.13 8.44 4.80
C VAL A 142 -9.26 9.43 5.06
N LYS A 143 -10.51 9.01 4.97
CA LYS A 143 -11.66 9.90 5.23
C LYS A 143 -11.70 10.37 6.70
N ILE A 144 -11.38 9.50 7.65
CA ILE A 144 -11.22 9.87 9.07
C ILE A 144 -10.08 10.87 9.23
N LEU A 145 -8.92 10.57 8.65
CA LEU A 145 -7.71 11.39 8.78
C LEU A 145 -7.89 12.79 8.16
N ASN A 146 -8.56 12.88 7.00
CA ASN A 146 -8.84 14.16 6.36
C ASN A 146 -9.72 15.08 7.24
N GLN A 147 -10.69 14.52 8.00
CA GLN A 147 -11.47 15.32 8.97
C GLN A 147 -10.61 15.88 10.11
N LEU A 148 -9.47 15.26 10.37
CA LEU A 148 -8.50 15.71 11.38
C LEU A 148 -7.37 16.57 10.78
N GLY A 149 -7.46 16.94 9.49
CA GLY A 149 -6.46 17.75 8.81
C GLY A 149 -5.19 17.00 8.39
N ILE A 150 -5.22 15.65 8.44
CA ILE A 150 -4.09 14.81 8.01
C ILE A 150 -4.32 14.42 6.55
N THR A 151 -3.35 14.74 5.68
CA THR A 151 -3.43 14.53 4.24
C THR A 151 -2.29 13.68 3.71
N PHE A 152 -2.49 13.09 2.52
CA PHE A 152 -1.53 12.20 1.87
C PHE A 152 -1.16 12.72 0.50
N LEU A 153 0.14 12.73 0.19
CA LEU A 153 0.68 12.94 -1.14
C LEU A 153 1.50 11.69 -1.48
N THR A 154 0.92 10.81 -2.29
CA THR A 154 1.52 9.51 -2.62
C THR A 154 1.69 9.38 -4.13
N TYR A 155 2.90 9.01 -4.56
CA TYR A 155 3.27 8.99 -5.96
C TYR A 155 4.37 7.97 -6.28
N THR A 156 4.58 7.74 -7.56
CA THR A 156 5.69 6.95 -8.07
C THR A 156 6.97 7.79 -8.09
N ARG A 157 7.94 7.44 -7.26
CA ARG A 157 9.25 8.10 -7.18
C ARG A 157 10.20 7.64 -8.28
N SER A 158 10.18 6.35 -8.60
CA SER A 158 11.02 5.79 -9.67
C SER A 158 10.39 4.56 -10.32
N ILE A 159 10.76 4.32 -11.57
CA ILE A 159 10.47 3.10 -12.34
C ILE A 159 11.76 2.60 -12.94
N GLY A 160 12.21 1.40 -12.56
CA GLY A 160 13.51 0.90 -12.95
C GLY A 160 14.62 1.90 -12.63
N PRO A 161 15.45 2.29 -13.62
CA PRO A 161 16.53 3.27 -13.42
C PRO A 161 16.06 4.74 -13.50
N ILE A 162 14.80 5.00 -13.87
CA ILE A 162 14.28 6.35 -14.05
C ILE A 162 13.70 6.85 -12.74
N SER A 163 14.26 7.95 -12.22
CA SER A 163 13.81 8.60 -10.99
C SER A 163 13.38 10.05 -11.27
N ILE A 164 12.41 10.54 -10.50
CA ILE A 164 12.02 11.95 -10.52
C ILE A 164 13.17 12.84 -10.04
N SER A 165 13.20 14.09 -10.52
CA SER A 165 14.06 15.15 -10.00
C SER A 165 13.27 16.03 -9.03
N SER A 166 13.89 16.37 -7.89
CA SER A 166 13.27 17.33 -6.95
C SER A 166 13.10 18.72 -7.56
N GLN A 167 13.87 19.07 -8.60
CA GLN A 167 13.78 20.34 -9.30
C GLN A 167 12.57 20.41 -10.23
N ASN A 168 12.11 19.26 -10.74
CA ASN A 168 10.98 19.14 -11.68
C ASN A 168 9.70 18.67 -10.97
N PHE A 169 9.71 18.60 -9.64
CA PHE A 169 8.59 18.10 -8.88
C PHE A 169 7.37 19.03 -8.99
N ASP A 170 6.29 18.53 -9.54
CA ASP A 170 4.98 19.18 -9.59
C ASP A 170 3.89 18.19 -9.19
N ALA A 171 3.27 18.41 -8.03
CA ALA A 171 2.22 17.54 -7.51
C ALA A 171 0.99 17.46 -8.44
N ALA A 172 0.72 18.48 -9.26
CA ALA A 172 -0.38 18.46 -10.21
C ALA A 172 -0.19 17.39 -11.30
N GLN A 173 1.07 17.07 -11.64
CA GLN A 173 1.40 16.05 -12.65
C GLN A 173 1.08 14.61 -12.22
N ILE A 174 0.93 14.34 -10.92
CA ILE A 174 0.71 12.98 -10.41
C ILE A 174 -0.50 12.30 -11.07
N ASN A 175 -1.59 13.03 -11.26
CA ASN A 175 -2.82 12.48 -11.84
C ASN A 175 -2.94 12.70 -13.37
N GLU A 176 -1.98 13.41 -13.98
CA GLU A 176 -2.00 13.73 -15.42
C GLU A 176 -1.31 12.66 -16.27
N ASN A 177 -0.57 11.72 -15.65
CA ASN A 177 0.08 10.63 -16.34
C ASN A 177 -0.25 9.26 -15.71
N PRO A 178 -0.22 8.18 -16.52
CA PRO A 178 -0.63 6.84 -16.07
C PRO A 178 0.34 6.18 -15.09
N LEU A 179 1.49 6.79 -14.85
CA LEU A 179 2.54 6.28 -13.97
C LEU A 179 2.51 6.93 -12.58
N TYR A 180 1.65 7.94 -12.36
CA TYR A 180 1.55 8.71 -11.13
C TYR A 180 2.89 9.35 -10.72
N MET A 181 3.69 9.83 -11.68
CA MET A 181 4.95 10.52 -11.44
C MET A 181 4.74 12.03 -11.39
N PRO A 182 5.28 12.74 -10.38
CA PRO A 182 5.18 14.21 -10.26
C PRO A 182 6.20 14.99 -11.11
N ASP A 183 6.83 14.36 -12.08
CA ASP A 183 7.85 14.90 -12.98
C ASP A 183 7.52 14.44 -14.40
N ALA A 184 7.09 15.36 -15.25
CA ALA A 184 6.63 15.04 -16.60
C ALA A 184 7.74 14.43 -17.48
N ASP A 185 8.98 14.93 -17.38
CA ASP A 185 10.12 14.42 -18.14
C ASP A 185 10.49 13.01 -17.67
N ALA A 186 10.48 12.77 -16.36
CA ALA A 186 10.70 11.45 -15.80
C ALA A 186 9.58 10.47 -16.20
N ALA A 187 8.33 10.92 -16.24
CA ALA A 187 7.19 10.10 -16.68
C ALA A 187 7.35 9.66 -18.14
N GLU A 188 7.70 10.57 -19.07
CA GLU A 188 7.96 10.25 -20.47
C GLU A 188 9.12 9.26 -20.62
N ASN A 189 10.24 9.51 -19.93
CA ASN A 189 11.40 8.60 -19.94
C ASN A 189 11.04 7.21 -19.38
N ALA A 190 10.24 7.14 -18.32
CA ALA A 190 9.76 5.89 -17.75
C ALA A 190 8.81 5.14 -18.69
N GLU A 191 7.94 5.85 -19.44
CA GLU A 191 7.13 5.23 -20.50
C GLU A 191 7.99 4.61 -21.60
N ASN A 192 9.03 5.29 -22.05
CA ASN A 192 9.96 4.78 -23.07
C ASN A 192 10.71 3.55 -22.55
N TYR A 193 11.19 3.59 -21.32
CA TYR A 193 11.81 2.43 -20.66
C TYR A 193 10.85 1.24 -20.55
N LEU A 194 9.60 1.44 -20.14
CA LEU A 194 8.60 0.39 -20.04
C LEU A 194 8.22 -0.21 -21.41
N ASN A 195 8.18 0.61 -22.47
CA ASN A 195 7.98 0.09 -23.83
C ASN A 195 9.12 -0.84 -24.25
N ALA A 196 10.38 -0.54 -23.89
CA ALA A 196 11.50 -1.45 -24.11
C ALA A 196 11.36 -2.75 -23.30
N CYS A 197 10.99 -2.67 -22.02
CA CYS A 197 10.72 -3.87 -21.21
C CYS A 197 9.64 -4.76 -21.82
N ILE A 198 8.56 -4.16 -22.35
CA ILE A 198 7.48 -4.92 -23.03
C ILE A 198 8.01 -5.62 -24.28
N ALA A 199 8.82 -4.94 -25.11
CA ALA A 199 9.43 -5.52 -26.28
C ALA A 199 10.35 -6.71 -25.97
N GLU A 200 11.01 -6.67 -24.82
CA GLU A 200 11.83 -7.76 -24.28
C GLU A 200 11.04 -8.82 -23.52
N GLN A 201 9.71 -8.74 -23.50
CA GLN A 201 8.83 -9.65 -22.73
C GLN A 201 9.16 -9.67 -21.22
N ASN A 202 9.61 -8.57 -20.69
CA ASN A 202 10.11 -8.38 -19.32
C ASN A 202 9.20 -7.43 -18.52
N SER A 203 9.55 -7.18 -17.28
CA SER A 203 8.85 -6.29 -16.35
C SER A 203 9.81 -5.43 -15.56
N SER A 204 9.30 -4.36 -14.94
CA SER A 204 10.09 -3.48 -14.09
C SER A 204 9.50 -3.35 -12.69
N GLY A 205 10.36 -3.05 -11.73
CA GLY A 205 10.03 -2.58 -10.40
C GLY A 205 10.14 -1.07 -10.30
N GLY A 206 10.06 -0.54 -9.09
CA GLY A 206 10.24 0.88 -8.80
C GLY A 206 9.95 1.20 -7.34
N VAL A 207 9.86 2.49 -7.05
CA VAL A 207 9.67 3.00 -5.69
C VAL A 207 8.43 3.89 -5.64
N VAL A 208 7.59 3.65 -4.65
CA VAL A 208 6.50 4.56 -4.24
C VAL A 208 7.00 5.41 -3.08
N GLU A 209 6.75 6.71 -3.11
CA GLU A 209 6.95 7.62 -1.98
C GLU A 209 5.60 8.13 -1.49
N CYS A 210 5.43 8.19 -0.18
CA CYS A 210 4.24 8.71 0.48
C CYS A 210 4.67 9.76 1.51
N ILE A 211 4.17 10.98 1.35
CA ILE A 211 4.32 12.10 2.27
C ILE A 211 3.01 12.29 3.00
N ILE A 212 3.05 12.30 4.33
CA ILE A 212 1.87 12.45 5.17
C ILE A 212 2.03 13.74 5.99
N GLN A 213 1.09 14.67 5.81
CA GLN A 213 1.12 15.99 6.40
C GLN A 213 0.07 16.15 7.49
N GLY A 214 0.32 17.03 8.44
CA GLY A 214 -0.64 17.38 9.50
C GLY A 214 -0.72 16.34 10.62
N VAL A 215 0.22 15.41 10.70
CA VAL A 215 0.24 14.39 11.78
C VAL A 215 0.61 15.07 13.11
N PRO A 216 -0.22 14.94 14.16
CA PRO A 216 0.10 15.53 15.47
C PRO A 216 1.33 14.88 16.08
N VAL A 217 2.02 15.61 16.96
CA VAL A 217 3.17 15.10 17.73
C VAL A 217 2.71 14.02 18.70
N GLY A 218 3.49 12.93 18.81
CA GLY A 218 3.35 11.93 19.86
C GLY A 218 2.57 10.67 19.47
N LEU A 219 2.25 10.43 18.19
CA LEU A 219 1.65 9.16 17.76
C LEU A 219 2.69 8.05 17.66
N GLY A 220 2.37 6.90 18.19
CA GLY A 220 3.26 5.75 18.32
C GLY A 220 3.88 5.67 19.70
N ASP A 221 4.55 4.57 19.97
CA ASP A 221 5.15 4.28 21.27
C ASP A 221 6.66 4.02 21.14
N PRO A 222 7.42 4.19 22.23
CA PRO A 222 8.80 3.73 22.24
C PRO A 222 8.88 2.20 22.21
N VAL A 223 10.07 1.67 21.97
CA VAL A 223 10.43 0.24 21.98
C VAL A 223 9.81 -0.51 20.80
N PHE A 224 8.78 -1.35 20.97
CA PHE A 224 8.30 -2.27 19.93
C PHE A 224 7.17 -1.70 19.06
N GLU A 225 6.31 -0.85 19.60
CA GLU A 225 5.17 -0.27 18.89
C GLU A 225 5.51 1.11 18.28
N LYS A 226 6.77 1.29 17.87
CA LYS A 226 7.20 2.50 17.16
C LYS A 226 6.35 2.72 15.92
N LEU A 227 5.96 3.97 15.68
CA LEU A 227 5.17 4.32 14.48
C LEU A 227 5.85 3.89 13.18
N ASN A 228 7.17 4.10 13.06
CA ASN A 228 7.93 3.64 11.88
C ASN A 228 8.00 2.10 11.77
N ALA A 229 8.01 1.37 12.88
CA ALA A 229 7.97 -0.09 12.87
C ALA A 229 6.59 -0.60 12.41
N ASN A 230 5.50 0.01 12.87
CA ASN A 230 4.14 -0.34 12.46
C ASN A 230 3.86 0.05 11.00
N LEU A 231 4.33 1.21 10.54
CA LEU A 231 4.30 1.60 9.13
C LEU A 231 5.10 0.61 8.25
N ALA A 232 6.29 0.22 8.70
CA ALA A 232 7.10 -0.79 8.01
C ALA A 232 6.36 -2.14 7.92
N LYS A 233 5.79 -2.64 9.02
CA LYS A 233 4.98 -3.85 9.05
C LYS A 233 3.80 -3.78 8.07
N ALA A 234 3.08 -2.66 8.04
CA ALA A 234 1.94 -2.44 7.16
C ALA A 234 2.36 -2.48 5.69
N VAL A 235 3.36 -1.69 5.32
CA VAL A 235 3.83 -1.53 3.93
C VAL A 235 4.57 -2.79 3.45
N MET A 236 5.44 -3.38 4.26
CA MET A 236 6.14 -4.64 3.94
C MET A 236 5.19 -5.83 3.79
N SER A 237 3.99 -5.77 4.36
CA SER A 237 2.95 -6.79 4.18
C SER A 237 2.28 -6.75 2.80
N ILE A 238 2.47 -5.69 2.02
CA ILE A 238 1.95 -5.57 0.66
C ILE A 238 2.74 -6.51 -0.26
N GLY A 239 2.04 -7.29 -1.08
CA GLY A 239 2.68 -8.19 -2.05
C GLY A 239 3.63 -7.42 -2.97
N ALA A 240 4.79 -8.00 -3.26
CA ALA A 240 5.89 -7.44 -4.06
C ALA A 240 6.72 -6.32 -3.40
N VAL A 241 6.35 -5.78 -2.26
CA VAL A 241 7.23 -4.86 -1.50
C VAL A 241 8.43 -5.63 -0.96
N LYS A 242 9.63 -5.07 -1.13
CA LYS A 242 10.93 -5.66 -0.74
C LYS A 242 11.80 -4.73 0.08
N GLY A 243 11.48 -3.44 0.14
CA GLY A 243 12.20 -2.46 0.95
C GLY A 243 11.24 -1.41 1.49
N PHE A 244 11.61 -0.85 2.64
CA PHE A 244 10.90 0.22 3.30
C PHE A 244 11.91 1.19 3.91
N GLU A 245 11.67 2.49 3.75
CA GLU A 245 12.49 3.56 4.31
C GLU A 245 11.63 4.64 4.94
N ILE A 246 12.18 5.30 5.97
CA ILE A 246 11.64 6.52 6.57
C ILE A 246 12.72 7.62 6.48
N GLY A 247 12.33 8.84 6.12
CA GLY A 247 13.25 9.98 5.99
C GLY A 247 14.37 9.70 5.00
N ASP A 248 15.62 9.90 5.41
CA ASP A 248 16.79 9.63 4.56
C ASP A 248 17.06 8.12 4.36
N GLY A 249 16.34 7.24 5.07
CA GLY A 249 16.41 5.79 4.85
C GLY A 249 17.81 5.23 5.01
N PHE A 250 18.29 4.45 4.02
CA PHE A 250 19.62 3.85 4.05
C PHE A 250 20.78 4.86 3.92
N ASP A 251 20.52 6.08 3.44
CA ASP A 251 21.57 7.09 3.29
C ASP A 251 22.08 7.62 4.64
N VAL A 252 21.31 7.45 5.73
CA VAL A 252 21.80 7.77 7.10
C VAL A 252 23.08 7.04 7.46
N ALA A 253 23.32 5.85 6.89
CA ALA A 253 24.53 5.08 7.15
C ALA A 253 25.82 5.77 6.64
N LYS A 254 25.69 6.71 5.71
CA LYS A 254 26.79 7.52 5.15
C LYS A 254 26.91 8.88 5.83
N ALA A 255 25.91 9.27 6.63
CA ALA A 255 25.83 10.56 7.29
C ALA A 255 26.67 10.60 8.57
N THR A 256 26.97 11.80 9.02
CA THR A 256 27.53 12.04 10.37
C THR A 256 26.46 12.66 11.26
N GLY A 257 26.57 12.50 12.58
CA GLY A 257 25.59 13.09 13.51
C GLY A 257 25.39 14.59 13.28
N LYS A 258 26.46 15.32 12.95
CA LYS A 258 26.40 16.76 12.66
C LYS A 258 25.52 17.08 11.44
N ASN A 259 25.51 16.23 10.41
CA ASN A 259 24.78 16.47 9.17
C ASN A 259 23.39 15.83 9.18
N ASN A 260 23.17 14.83 10.05
CA ASN A 260 21.90 14.09 10.11
C ASN A 260 20.95 14.60 11.20
N ASN A 261 21.45 15.33 12.22
CA ASN A 261 20.60 15.79 13.30
C ASN A 261 19.69 16.93 12.84
N ASP A 262 18.38 16.73 12.97
CA ASP A 262 17.37 17.75 12.71
C ASP A 262 17.35 18.79 13.85
N ALA A 263 17.84 19.99 13.60
CA ALA A 263 17.92 21.04 14.61
C ALA A 263 16.54 21.65 14.88
N PHE A 264 16.21 21.86 16.15
CA PHE A 264 14.99 22.53 16.57
C PHE A 264 15.14 24.05 16.57
N ARG A 265 14.05 24.75 16.23
CA ARG A 265 13.90 26.21 16.35
C ARG A 265 12.49 26.51 16.86
N ILE A 266 12.26 27.75 17.29
CA ILE A 266 10.92 28.22 17.64
C ILE A 266 10.21 28.62 16.34
N GLY A 267 9.07 28.00 16.06
CA GLY A 267 8.20 28.34 14.93
C GLY A 267 7.42 29.64 15.16
N ALA A 268 6.72 30.08 14.14
CA ALA A 268 5.93 31.32 14.17
C ALA A 268 4.79 31.27 15.22
N ASP A 269 4.30 30.08 15.56
CA ASP A 269 3.27 29.82 16.57
C ASP A 269 3.84 29.63 18.00
N GLY A 270 5.16 29.83 18.17
CA GLY A 270 5.86 29.67 19.45
C GLY A 270 6.17 28.21 19.81
N ARG A 271 5.88 27.25 18.95
CA ARG A 271 6.16 25.83 19.17
C ARG A 271 7.51 25.42 18.57
N PRO A 272 8.17 24.38 19.11
CA PRO A 272 9.34 23.78 18.49
C PRO A 272 9.03 23.21 17.10
N VAL A 273 9.84 23.57 16.11
CA VAL A 273 9.80 23.02 14.75
C VAL A 273 11.21 22.61 14.32
N LYS A 274 11.33 21.63 13.47
CA LYS A 274 12.62 21.21 12.89
C LYS A 274 12.97 22.06 11.66
N THR A 275 14.26 22.29 11.42
CA THR A 275 14.75 23.01 10.24
C THR A 275 15.06 22.07 9.06
N THR A 276 15.22 20.79 9.34
CA THR A 276 15.42 19.69 8.38
C THR A 276 14.52 18.52 8.79
N ASN A 277 14.41 17.50 7.94
CA ASN A 277 13.57 16.34 8.21
C ASN A 277 14.25 15.02 7.81
N HIS A 278 15.51 14.84 8.19
CA HIS A 278 16.28 13.62 7.95
C HIS A 278 15.63 12.40 8.61
N ALA A 279 15.05 12.59 9.80
CA ALA A 279 14.32 11.55 10.52
C ALA A 279 12.97 11.16 9.87
N GLY A 280 12.48 11.94 8.89
CA GLY A 280 11.22 11.66 8.19
C GLY A 280 9.99 11.72 9.08
N GLY A 281 9.93 12.69 10.02
CA GLY A 281 8.75 12.97 10.83
C GLY A 281 8.58 12.08 12.08
N ILE A 282 9.57 11.23 12.40
CA ILE A 282 9.47 10.26 13.51
C ILE A 282 10.75 10.30 14.34
N LEU A 283 10.63 10.63 15.62
CA LEU A 283 11.72 10.62 16.61
C LEU A 283 11.35 9.69 17.78
N GLY A 284 12.28 8.83 18.17
CA GLY A 284 12.06 7.90 19.29
C GLY A 284 10.93 6.89 19.08
N GLY A 285 10.41 6.76 17.86
CA GLY A 285 9.28 5.91 17.50
C GLY A 285 7.93 6.64 17.50
N MET A 286 7.92 7.94 17.75
CA MET A 286 6.72 8.77 17.79
C MET A 286 6.79 9.88 16.73
N SER A 287 5.64 10.29 16.21
CA SER A 287 5.56 11.43 15.28
C SER A 287 6.04 12.71 15.97
N ASP A 288 6.75 13.57 15.24
CA ASP A 288 7.35 14.80 15.77
C ASP A 288 6.71 16.10 15.24
N GLY A 289 5.62 15.97 14.45
CA GLY A 289 4.88 17.09 13.88
C GLY A 289 5.38 17.54 12.50
N SER A 290 6.52 17.01 12.03
CA SER A 290 6.97 17.21 10.65
C SER A 290 6.26 16.21 9.72
N ASP A 291 6.35 16.45 8.42
CA ASP A 291 5.83 15.50 7.42
C ASP A 291 6.46 14.12 7.61
N ILE A 292 5.63 13.09 7.64
CA ILE A 292 6.13 11.71 7.62
C ILE A 292 6.43 11.34 6.18
N ILE A 293 7.69 10.99 5.90
CA ILE A 293 8.16 10.63 4.56
C ILE A 293 8.56 9.16 4.58
N LEU A 294 7.84 8.33 3.83
CA LEU A 294 8.14 6.91 3.69
C LEU A 294 8.29 6.50 2.22
N ARG A 295 9.09 5.47 1.97
CA ARG A 295 9.31 4.88 0.65
C ARG A 295 9.14 3.38 0.69
N ALA A 296 8.57 2.84 -0.39
CA ALA A 296 8.36 1.41 -0.58
C ALA A 296 9.00 0.95 -1.90
N ALA A 297 9.98 0.07 -1.83
CA ALA A 297 10.58 -0.55 -3.00
C ALA A 297 9.79 -1.78 -3.43
N ILE A 298 9.37 -1.82 -4.68
CA ILE A 298 8.51 -2.84 -5.27
C ILE A 298 9.28 -3.60 -6.32
N LYS A 299 9.35 -4.93 -6.19
CA LYS A 299 10.04 -5.78 -7.16
C LYS A 299 9.29 -5.85 -8.50
N PRO A 300 9.99 -6.19 -9.60
CA PRO A 300 9.35 -6.48 -10.88
C PRO A 300 8.28 -7.58 -10.74
N THR A 301 7.28 -7.54 -11.61
CA THR A 301 6.27 -8.61 -11.73
C THR A 301 6.97 -9.90 -12.18
N PRO A 302 6.87 -11.00 -11.41
CA PRO A 302 7.61 -12.21 -11.75
C PRO A 302 6.99 -13.03 -12.89
N SER A 303 5.73 -12.79 -13.23
CA SER A 303 5.08 -13.40 -14.39
C SER A 303 5.49 -12.66 -15.66
N ILE A 304 6.51 -13.16 -16.35
CA ILE A 304 7.01 -12.64 -17.63
C ILE A 304 6.96 -13.70 -18.73
N ALA A 305 6.88 -13.27 -19.98
CA ALA A 305 6.85 -14.19 -21.12
C ALA A 305 8.25 -14.61 -21.59
N ALA A 306 9.31 -13.91 -21.15
CA ALA A 306 10.68 -14.35 -21.35
C ALA A 306 10.93 -15.73 -20.69
N PRO A 307 11.73 -16.62 -21.30
CA PRO A 307 12.04 -17.93 -20.73
C PRO A 307 12.67 -17.84 -19.35
N GLN A 308 12.24 -18.70 -18.43
CA GLN A 308 12.73 -18.77 -17.05
C GLN A 308 12.96 -20.22 -16.65
N GLN A 309 14.00 -20.48 -15.87
CA GLN A 309 14.28 -21.80 -15.32
C GLN A 309 13.49 -22.06 -14.06
N THR A 310 12.97 -23.27 -13.90
CA THR A 310 12.25 -23.70 -12.71
C THR A 310 12.27 -25.22 -12.59
N VAL A 311 11.54 -25.73 -11.58
CA VAL A 311 11.33 -27.18 -11.39
C VAL A 311 9.84 -27.50 -11.42
N ASN A 312 9.50 -28.69 -11.96
CA ASN A 312 8.16 -29.24 -11.88
C ASN A 312 7.94 -29.99 -10.55
N LYS A 313 6.72 -30.48 -10.33
CA LYS A 313 6.37 -31.24 -9.12
C LYS A 313 7.00 -32.63 -9.07
N ASP A 314 7.47 -33.14 -10.19
CA ASP A 314 8.14 -34.43 -10.30
C ASP A 314 9.64 -34.35 -10.02
N GLY A 315 10.15 -33.14 -9.75
CA GLY A 315 11.55 -32.87 -9.39
C GLY A 315 12.47 -32.68 -10.60
N GLU A 316 11.92 -32.43 -11.79
CA GLU A 316 12.68 -32.19 -13.01
C GLU A 316 12.91 -30.70 -13.22
N GLU A 317 14.11 -30.31 -13.68
CA GLU A 317 14.44 -28.96 -14.13
C GLU A 317 13.82 -28.71 -15.50
N ILE A 318 13.10 -27.60 -15.63
CA ILE A 318 12.40 -27.21 -16.86
C ILE A 318 12.56 -25.75 -17.17
N ASP A 319 12.46 -25.39 -18.46
CA ASP A 319 12.31 -24.00 -18.90
C ASP A 319 10.83 -23.69 -19.12
N VAL A 320 10.39 -22.56 -18.61
CA VAL A 320 9.00 -22.09 -18.72
C VAL A 320 8.93 -20.67 -19.24
N SER A 321 7.90 -20.40 -20.04
CA SER A 321 7.49 -19.06 -20.43
C SER A 321 6.07 -18.86 -19.90
N ILE A 322 5.86 -17.94 -18.98
CA ILE A 322 4.56 -17.77 -18.36
C ILE A 322 3.65 -17.03 -19.33
N LYS A 323 2.74 -17.78 -19.96
CA LYS A 323 1.72 -17.23 -20.87
C LYS A 323 0.62 -16.57 -20.03
N GLY A 324 0.08 -15.46 -20.52
CA GLY A 324 -1.06 -14.79 -19.87
C GLY A 324 -1.02 -13.26 -19.97
N ARG A 325 -1.97 -12.63 -19.28
CA ARG A 325 -2.10 -11.17 -19.23
C ARG A 325 -1.38 -10.66 -17.98
N HIS A 326 -0.14 -10.22 -18.13
CA HIS A 326 0.70 -9.75 -17.02
C HIS A 326 0.81 -8.24 -17.03
N ASP A 327 1.02 -7.66 -15.84
CA ASP A 327 1.36 -6.25 -15.69
C ASP A 327 2.87 -6.07 -15.98
N PRO A 328 3.30 -5.30 -16.99
CA PRO A 328 4.72 -4.94 -17.15
C PRO A 328 5.26 -4.16 -15.95
N ILE A 329 4.39 -3.44 -15.26
CA ILE A 329 4.68 -2.68 -14.04
C ILE A 329 3.46 -2.69 -13.10
N ILE A 330 3.70 -2.83 -11.80
CA ILE A 330 2.63 -2.75 -10.79
C ILE A 330 2.77 -1.53 -9.87
N VAL A 331 3.85 -0.78 -9.97
CA VAL A 331 4.15 0.37 -9.10
C VAL A 331 3.03 1.42 -9.11
N PRO A 332 2.47 1.85 -10.26
CA PRO A 332 1.38 2.83 -10.28
C PRO A 332 0.13 2.36 -9.50
N ARG A 333 -0.18 1.07 -9.59
CA ARG A 333 -1.31 0.48 -8.84
C ARG A 333 -1.01 0.35 -7.34
N ALA A 334 0.26 0.25 -6.97
CA ALA A 334 0.70 0.15 -5.58
C ALA A 334 0.66 1.50 -4.85
N VAL A 335 0.66 2.63 -5.56
CA VAL A 335 0.57 3.98 -4.96
C VAL A 335 -0.58 4.07 -3.96
N VAL A 336 -1.80 3.76 -4.38
CA VAL A 336 -2.97 3.81 -3.50
C VAL A 336 -2.96 2.73 -2.42
N VAL A 337 -2.27 1.61 -2.63
CA VAL A 337 -2.16 0.53 -1.62
C VAL A 337 -1.23 0.95 -0.48
N VAL A 338 -0.10 1.59 -0.80
CA VAL A 338 0.84 2.15 0.19
C VAL A 338 0.15 3.23 1.02
N GLU A 339 -0.54 4.18 0.35
CA GLU A 339 -1.35 5.22 0.99
C GLU A 339 -2.37 4.63 1.96
N SER A 340 -3.13 3.64 1.50
CA SER A 340 -4.17 2.97 2.29
C SER A 340 -3.61 2.27 3.54
N MET A 341 -2.50 1.56 3.42
CA MET A 341 -1.91 0.86 4.56
C MET A 341 -1.26 1.83 5.55
N ALA A 342 -0.68 2.94 5.09
CA ALA A 342 -0.21 4.00 5.94
C ALA A 342 -1.37 4.67 6.71
N ALA A 343 -2.49 4.94 6.03
CA ALA A 343 -3.68 5.53 6.64
C ALA A 343 -4.30 4.63 7.72
N VAL A 344 -4.47 3.34 7.45
CA VAL A 344 -4.95 2.37 8.45
C VAL A 344 -4.05 2.35 9.68
N THR A 345 -2.73 2.38 9.48
CA THR A 345 -1.76 2.41 10.60
C THR A 345 -1.88 3.68 11.43
N LEU A 346 -2.05 4.83 10.78
CA LEU A 346 -2.17 6.12 11.49
C LEU A 346 -3.48 6.25 12.26
N VAL A 347 -4.61 5.79 11.71
CA VAL A 347 -5.88 5.79 12.45
C VAL A 347 -5.77 4.92 13.70
N ASP A 348 -5.18 3.72 13.58
CA ASP A 348 -4.97 2.82 14.71
C ASP A 348 -4.06 3.46 15.77
N ALA A 349 -2.97 4.12 15.36
CA ALA A 349 -2.07 4.85 16.25
C ALA A 349 -2.78 6.04 16.94
N LEU A 350 -3.62 6.80 16.22
CA LEU A 350 -4.42 7.89 16.79
C LEU A 350 -5.36 7.39 17.88
N PHE A 351 -6.09 6.29 17.62
CA PHE A 351 -7.03 5.75 18.59
C PHE A 351 -6.33 5.16 19.79
N THR A 352 -5.20 4.50 19.60
CA THR A 352 -4.36 4.02 20.71
C THR A 352 -3.85 5.17 21.58
N ASN A 353 -3.49 6.31 20.97
CA ASN A 353 -2.95 7.47 21.67
C ASN A 353 -4.00 8.23 22.50
N MET A 354 -5.31 8.04 22.27
CA MET A 354 -6.36 8.78 23.00
C MET A 354 -6.30 8.62 24.52
N SER A 355 -5.81 7.48 24.99
CA SER A 355 -5.68 7.18 26.44
C SER A 355 -4.27 7.42 27.01
N ALA A 356 -3.35 8.02 26.25
CA ALA A 356 -1.96 8.20 26.67
C ALA A 356 -1.78 9.23 27.81
N ARG A 357 -2.75 10.14 28.01
CA ARG A 357 -2.67 11.22 28.98
C ARG A 357 -3.92 11.31 29.83
N MET A 358 -3.76 11.53 31.13
CA MET A 358 -4.88 11.68 32.06
C MET A 358 -5.74 12.93 31.77
N ASP A 359 -5.11 14.08 31.43
CA ASP A 359 -5.84 15.28 31.05
C ASP A 359 -6.72 15.11 29.82
N SER A 360 -6.32 14.27 28.86
CA SER A 360 -7.15 13.92 27.71
C SER A 360 -8.37 13.09 28.11
N LEU A 361 -8.21 12.13 29.02
CA LEU A 361 -9.31 11.35 29.58
C LEU A 361 -10.27 12.21 30.41
N GLU A 362 -9.72 13.10 31.24
CA GLU A 362 -10.51 14.05 32.01
C GLU A 362 -11.32 14.98 31.12
N MET A 363 -10.70 15.54 30.07
CA MET A 363 -11.38 16.39 29.09
C MET A 363 -12.53 15.64 28.38
N PHE A 364 -12.34 14.35 28.09
CA PHE A 364 -13.36 13.56 27.38
C PHE A 364 -14.53 13.14 28.28
N TYR A 365 -14.30 12.82 29.56
CA TYR A 365 -15.31 12.28 30.48
C TYR A 365 -15.88 13.27 31.51
N GLN A 366 -15.25 14.44 31.69
CA GLN A 366 -15.73 15.49 32.57
C GLN A 366 -16.54 16.54 31.81
N HIS A 367 -17.77 16.17 31.43
CA HIS A 367 -18.77 17.10 30.85
C HIS A 367 -19.83 17.47 31.89
#